data_c3257cbc4ad4d5d2d12ccb48dd80a41d
#
_entry.id   c3257cbc4ad4d5d2d12ccb48dd80a41d
#
_cell.length_a   1.000
_cell.length_b   1.000
_cell.length_c   1.000
_cell.angle_alpha   90.00
_cell.angle_beta   90.00
_cell.angle_gamma   90.00
#
_symmetry.space_group_name_H-M   'P 1'
#
loop_
_entity.id
_entity.type
_entity.pdbx_description
1 polymer ?
#
loop_
_entity_poly.entity_id
_entity_poly.type
_entity_poly.pdbx_seq_one_letter_code
_entity_poly.pdbx_strand_id
1 'polypeptide(L)'
;MRLYQFAPPDKKRPVVVLTRDSAVAYLSTVTVAPITSAIHGVPSEVVLGEEDGMKAPCAVNLHNAVTISQQRLGRRVGQLSRPRMNEVCAALRFSLGCDSGSL
;
A
#
# COMPACT_ATOMS: atom_id res chain seq x y z
N MET A 1 1.69 3.48 7.22
CA MET A 1 1.24 4.33 6.09
C MET A 1 2.02 5.64 6.08
N ARG A 2 2.46 6.05 4.91
CA ARG A 2 3.22 7.29 4.71
C ARG A 2 2.54 8.12 3.64
N LEU A 3 2.76 9.43 3.67
CA LEU A 3 2.27 10.29 2.59
C LEU A 3 3.22 10.26 1.40
N TYR A 4 2.68 10.36 0.20
CA TYR A 4 3.45 10.42 -1.04
C TYR A 4 2.74 11.33 -2.05
N GLN A 5 3.52 12.17 -2.73
CA GLN A 5 3.02 13.06 -3.76
C GLN A 5 3.19 12.37 -5.12
N PHE A 6 2.08 11.94 -5.70
CA PHE A 6 2.08 11.42 -7.07
C PHE A 6 2.27 12.57 -8.06
N ALA A 7 2.52 12.22 -9.33
CA ALA A 7 2.70 13.23 -10.37
C ALA A 7 1.47 14.14 -10.48
N PRO A 8 1.65 15.45 -10.70
CA PRO A 8 0.51 16.34 -10.91
C PRO A 8 -0.41 15.83 -12.02
N PRO A 9 -1.75 16.02 -11.90
CA PRO A 9 -2.43 16.87 -10.91
C PRO A 9 -2.78 16.18 -9.58
N ASP A 10 -2.26 15.00 -9.32
CA ASP A 10 -2.60 14.26 -8.11
C ASP A 10 -2.11 14.98 -6.85
N LYS A 11 -2.90 14.84 -5.78
CA LYS A 11 -2.55 15.37 -4.46
C LYS A 11 -1.72 14.36 -3.69
N LYS A 12 -1.14 14.80 -2.56
CA LYS A 12 -0.52 13.87 -1.62
C LYS A 12 -1.55 12.87 -1.13
N ARG A 13 -1.18 11.60 -1.15
CA ARG A 13 -2.05 10.49 -0.72
C ARG A 13 -1.30 9.57 0.21
N PRO A 14 -2.00 8.92 1.15
CA PRO A 14 -1.35 7.89 1.94
C PRO A 14 -1.01 6.68 1.06
N VAL A 15 0.10 6.04 1.39
CA VAL A 15 0.52 4.81 0.73
C VAL A 15 0.93 3.81 1.81
N VAL A 16 0.81 2.53 1.50
CA VAL A 16 1.31 1.47 2.37
C VAL A 16 2.68 1.06 1.88
N VAL A 17 3.68 1.10 2.77
CA VAL A 17 5.04 0.66 2.44
C VAL A 17 5.06 -0.86 2.50
N LEU A 18 5.39 -1.49 1.38
CA LEU A 18 5.41 -2.94 1.24
C LEU A 18 6.79 -3.54 1.48
N THR A 19 7.84 -2.73 1.35
CA THR A 19 9.20 -3.18 1.59
C THR A 19 9.38 -3.52 3.08
N ARG A 20 10.02 -4.67 3.34
CA ARG A 20 10.26 -5.13 4.71
C ARG A 20 11.06 -4.09 5.49
N ASP A 21 10.66 -3.82 6.75
CA ASP A 21 11.32 -2.83 7.60
C ASP A 21 12.82 -3.06 7.71
N SER A 22 13.25 -4.30 7.82
CA SER A 22 14.68 -4.63 7.95
C SER A 22 15.47 -4.27 6.69
N ALA A 23 14.81 -4.18 5.54
CA ALA A 23 15.45 -3.82 4.27
C ALA A 23 15.44 -2.32 4.01
N VAL A 24 14.47 -1.58 4.58
CA VAL A 24 14.33 -0.15 4.33
C VAL A 24 15.59 0.63 4.69
N ALA A 25 16.30 0.21 5.73
CA ALA A 25 17.53 0.88 6.19
C ALA A 25 18.66 0.79 5.16
N TYR A 26 18.61 -0.16 4.24
CA TYR A 26 19.68 -0.42 3.28
C TYR A 26 19.33 -0.06 1.84
N LEU A 27 18.07 0.21 1.56
CA LEU A 27 17.61 0.45 0.20
C LEU A 27 17.28 1.92 -0.02
N SER A 28 17.70 2.43 -1.19
CA SER A 28 17.36 3.80 -1.58
C SER A 28 15.93 3.90 -2.14
N THR A 29 15.34 2.77 -2.51
CA THR A 29 13.98 2.71 -3.03
C THR A 29 13.12 1.79 -2.18
N VAL A 30 11.81 2.03 -2.21
CA VAL A 30 10.82 1.19 -1.53
C VAL A 30 9.64 0.96 -2.45
N THR A 31 8.96 -0.15 -2.29
CA THR A 31 7.72 -0.44 -3.01
C THR A 31 6.54 -0.04 -2.13
N VAL A 32 5.61 0.70 -2.72
CA VAL A 32 4.43 1.20 -2.01
C VAL A 32 3.17 0.89 -2.81
N ALA A 33 2.04 0.77 -2.11
CA ALA A 33 0.73 0.63 -2.71
C ALA A 33 -0.11 1.84 -2.36
N PRO A 34 -0.76 2.50 -3.34
CA PRO A 34 -1.58 3.66 -3.06
C PRO A 34 -2.87 3.28 -2.34
N ILE A 35 -3.36 4.19 -1.50
CA ILE A 35 -4.66 4.09 -0.87
C ILE A 35 -5.60 5.04 -1.61
N THR A 36 -6.73 4.52 -2.06
CA THR A 36 -7.68 5.28 -2.87
C THR A 36 -9.10 5.16 -2.32
N SER A 37 -9.91 6.20 -2.55
CA SER A 37 -11.34 6.16 -2.19
C SER A 37 -12.16 5.39 -3.22
N ALA A 38 -11.60 5.08 -4.39
CA ALA A 38 -12.28 4.31 -5.43
C ALA A 38 -12.14 2.81 -5.13
N ILE A 39 -13.20 2.21 -4.58
CA ILE A 39 -13.21 0.80 -4.21
C ILE A 39 -13.89 0.00 -5.31
N HIS A 40 -13.18 -0.98 -5.87
CA HIS A 40 -13.69 -1.82 -6.96
C HIS A 40 -14.10 -3.22 -6.52
N GLY A 41 -13.74 -3.61 -5.29
CA GLY A 41 -14.12 -4.92 -4.75
C GLY A 41 -13.39 -6.09 -5.41
N VAL A 42 -12.18 -5.87 -5.89
CA VAL A 42 -11.37 -6.91 -6.54
C VAL A 42 -10.36 -7.52 -5.57
N PRO A 43 -9.89 -8.78 -5.81
CA PRO A 43 -8.97 -9.45 -4.88
C PRO A 43 -7.62 -8.76 -4.67
N SER A 44 -7.23 -7.85 -5.57
CA SER A 44 -5.99 -7.08 -5.44
C SER A 44 -6.18 -5.81 -4.60
N GLU A 45 -7.33 -5.65 -3.93
CA GLU A 45 -7.61 -4.54 -3.04
C GLU A 45 -7.82 -5.04 -1.61
N VAL A 46 -7.45 -4.19 -0.65
CA VAL A 46 -7.79 -4.40 0.76
C VAL A 46 -8.58 -3.18 1.23
N VAL A 47 -9.85 -3.38 1.58
CA VAL A 47 -10.72 -2.30 2.02
C VAL A 47 -10.42 -1.94 3.47
N LEU A 48 -10.25 -0.65 3.74
CA LEU A 48 -9.99 -0.11 5.06
C LEU A 48 -11.17 0.77 5.48
N GLY A 49 -11.42 0.84 6.79
CA GLY A 49 -12.50 1.63 7.36
C GLY A 49 -12.10 2.34 8.64
N GLU A 50 -13.09 2.73 9.44
CA GLU A 50 -12.85 3.45 10.69
C GLU A 50 -11.97 2.66 11.65
N GLU A 51 -12.10 1.34 11.70
CA GLU A 51 -11.28 0.47 12.54
C GLU A 51 -9.80 0.54 12.21
N ASP A 52 -9.47 1.03 11.03
CA ASP A 52 -8.09 1.20 10.57
C ASP A 52 -7.62 2.65 10.70
N GLY A 53 -8.44 3.51 11.28
CA GLY A 53 -8.12 4.92 11.45
C GLY A 53 -8.45 5.79 10.24
N MET A 54 -9.26 5.28 9.31
CA MET A 54 -9.65 6.03 8.12
C MET A 54 -10.93 6.84 8.39
N LYS A 55 -10.98 8.08 7.89
CA LYS A 55 -12.17 8.93 8.04
C LYS A 55 -13.32 8.48 7.16
N ALA A 56 -13.02 7.82 6.05
CA ALA A 56 -13.99 7.30 5.10
C ALA A 56 -13.49 5.99 4.53
N PRO A 57 -14.38 5.13 4.01
CA PRO A 57 -13.96 3.89 3.38
C PRO A 57 -12.98 4.15 2.23
N CYS A 58 -11.94 3.33 2.16
CA CYS A 58 -10.92 3.43 1.13
C CYS A 58 -10.32 2.03 0.90
N ALA A 59 -9.44 1.90 -0.08
CA ALA A 59 -8.82 0.63 -0.37
C ALA A 59 -7.34 0.80 -0.66
N VAL A 60 -6.55 -0.16 -0.16
CA VAL A 60 -5.16 -0.32 -0.57
C VAL A 60 -5.18 -1.02 -1.92
N ASN A 61 -4.59 -0.37 -2.92
CA ASN A 61 -4.63 -0.87 -4.30
C ASN A 61 -3.31 -1.55 -4.65
N LEU A 62 -3.27 -2.89 -4.52
CA LEU A 62 -2.03 -3.65 -4.70
C LEU A 62 -1.66 -3.84 -6.17
N HIS A 63 -2.62 -3.75 -7.08
CA HIS A 63 -2.31 -3.86 -8.51
C HIS A 63 -1.67 -2.59 -9.08
N ASN A 64 -1.63 -1.51 -8.31
CA ASN A 64 -0.94 -0.27 -8.69
C ASN A 64 0.29 -0.02 -7.81
N ALA A 65 0.83 -1.08 -7.21
CA ALA A 65 2.06 -0.96 -6.43
C ALA A 65 3.20 -0.44 -7.32
N VAL A 66 3.99 0.48 -6.79
CA VAL A 66 5.10 1.10 -7.51
C VAL A 66 6.33 1.19 -6.63
N THR A 67 7.49 1.24 -7.25
CA THR A 67 8.76 1.45 -6.55
C THR A 67 9.16 2.91 -6.68
N ILE A 68 9.46 3.54 -5.56
CA ILE A 68 9.75 4.97 -5.48
C ILE A 68 11.03 5.20 -4.68
N SER A 69 11.62 6.40 -4.84
CA SER A 69 12.73 6.80 -3.99
C SER A 69 12.23 6.97 -2.55
N GLN A 70 12.94 6.36 -1.60
CA GLN A 70 12.58 6.44 -0.19
C GLN A 70 12.57 7.88 0.32
N GLN A 71 13.44 8.73 -0.23
CA GLN A 71 13.51 10.13 0.17
C GLN A 71 12.25 10.92 -0.16
N ARG A 72 11.42 10.42 -1.08
CA ARG A 72 10.18 11.08 -1.48
C ARG A 72 9.00 10.74 -0.58
N LEU A 73 9.17 9.80 0.33
CA LEU A 73 8.13 9.50 1.32
C LEU A 73 7.99 10.66 2.29
N GLY A 74 6.75 11.06 2.54
CA GLY A 74 6.43 12.04 3.55
C GLY A 74 6.31 11.42 4.95
N ARG A 75 5.65 12.15 5.83
CA ARG A 75 5.50 11.72 7.23
C ARG A 75 4.67 10.47 7.35
N ARG A 76 4.88 9.74 8.45
CA ARG A 76 4.04 8.61 8.81
C ARG A 76 2.69 9.13 9.31
N VAL A 77 1.60 8.60 8.76
CA VAL A 77 0.24 9.03 9.12
C VAL A 77 -0.57 7.92 9.79
N GLY A 78 -0.01 6.73 9.92
CA GLY A 78 -0.68 5.62 10.57
C GLY A 78 0.08 4.33 10.39
N GLN A 79 -0.48 3.27 10.96
CA GLN A 79 0.09 1.92 10.85
C GLN A 79 -1.05 0.93 10.77
N LEU A 80 -0.98 0.01 9.82
CA LEU A 80 -1.96 -1.05 9.71
C LEU A 80 -1.69 -2.12 10.76
N SER A 81 -2.77 -2.72 11.26
CA SER A 81 -2.67 -3.85 12.17
C SER A 81 -2.05 -5.06 11.45
N ARG A 82 -1.56 -6.03 12.24
CA ARG A 82 -1.01 -7.25 11.66
C ARG A 82 -2.04 -8.01 10.82
N PRO A 83 -3.30 -8.19 11.25
CA PRO A 83 -4.30 -8.83 10.39
C PRO A 83 -4.49 -8.11 9.06
N ARG A 84 -4.50 -6.77 9.05
CA ARG A 84 -4.60 -6.02 7.81
C ARG A 84 -3.37 -6.18 6.94
N MET A 85 -2.17 -6.21 7.54
CA MET A 85 -0.94 -6.44 6.77
C MET A 85 -0.94 -7.84 6.15
N ASN A 86 -1.51 -8.84 6.83
CA ASN A 86 -1.65 -10.18 6.25
C ASN A 86 -2.58 -10.15 5.03
N GLU A 87 -3.67 -9.39 5.09
CA GLU A 87 -4.57 -9.22 3.95
C GLU A 87 -3.86 -8.51 2.79
N VAL A 88 -3.06 -7.49 3.11
CA VAL A 88 -2.26 -6.77 2.10
C VAL A 88 -1.29 -7.73 1.42
N CYS A 89 -0.60 -8.58 2.18
CA CYS A 89 0.33 -9.55 1.60
C CYS A 89 -0.39 -10.55 0.70
N ALA A 90 -1.57 -11.02 1.10
CA ALA A 90 -2.36 -11.93 0.28
C ALA A 90 -2.82 -11.28 -1.02
N ALA A 91 -3.28 -10.03 -0.95
CA ALA A 91 -3.69 -9.28 -2.13
C ALA A 91 -2.51 -9.01 -3.07
N LEU A 92 -1.34 -8.74 -2.51
CA LEU A 92 -0.12 -8.53 -3.29
C LEU A 92 0.28 -9.81 -4.03
N ARG A 93 0.25 -10.96 -3.35
CA ARG A 93 0.53 -12.25 -3.99
C ARG A 93 -0.44 -12.51 -5.14
N PHE A 94 -1.71 -12.22 -4.94
CA PHE A 94 -2.71 -12.36 -5.99
C PHE A 94 -2.37 -11.48 -7.19
N SER A 95 -2.06 -10.18 -6.94
CA SER A 95 -1.78 -9.23 -8.02
C SER A 95 -0.51 -9.57 -8.80
N LEU A 96 0.44 -10.25 -8.16
CA LEU A 96 1.69 -10.68 -8.80
C LEU A 96 1.61 -12.07 -9.44
N GLY A 97 0.48 -12.76 -9.26
CA GLY A 97 0.34 -14.12 -9.81
C GLY A 97 1.18 -15.16 -9.10
N CYS A 98 1.52 -14.93 -7.83
CA CYS A 98 2.37 -15.85 -7.06
C CYS A 98 1.57 -16.84 -6.22
N ASP A 99 0.26 -16.87 -6.37
CA ASP A 99 -0.60 -17.75 -5.60
C ASP A 99 -0.57 -19.17 -6.14
N SER A 100 -0.62 -20.14 -5.21
CA SER A 100 -0.83 -21.56 -5.55
C SER A 100 0.12 -22.11 -6.63
N GLY A 101 1.31 -21.55 -6.71
CA GLY A 101 2.29 -22.01 -7.70
C GLY A 101 1.84 -21.81 -9.13
N SER A 102 1.05 -20.80 -9.39
CA SER A 102 0.48 -20.53 -10.71
C SER A 102 1.46 -19.93 -11.71
N LEU A 103 2.69 -19.80 -11.34
CA LEU A 103 3.72 -19.29 -12.25
C LEU A 103 4.18 -20.36 -13.25
#